data_2b0c083fe37e4415a33d96f3ac1061a5
#
_entry.id   2b0c083fe37e4415a33d96f3ac1061a5
#
_cell.length_a   1.000
_cell.length_b   1.000
_cell.length_c   1.000
_cell.angle_alpha   90.00
_cell.angle_beta   90.00
_cell.angle_gamma   90.00
#
_symmetry.space_group_name_H-M   'P 1'
#
loop_
_entity.id
_entity.type
_entity.pdbx_description
1 polymer ?
#
loop_
_entity_poly.entity_id
_entity_poly.type
_entity_poly.pdbx_seq_one_letter_code
_entity_poly.pdbx_strand_id
1 'polypeptide(L)'
;MPPKQRITREMILERSFAMFCQEGMAAVNARSVAKALNCSTQPIFSYFSGMDDLKNALDQKAHDAFEQTISEDAKDGNTVESRCSAYVRFATEQPRLFAHMFLRENDQTFGSEVVREPLVSAEAEEKGLDAEKAKQVCVALLLYAHGMAAMQATGRTAFTRQQIEADMHAMHEMLLAQAK
;
A
#
# COMPACT_ATOMS: atom_id res chain seq x y z
N MET A 1 -38.38 5.21 -22.27
CA MET A 1 -37.49 4.86 -21.13
C MET A 1 -36.04 4.96 -21.62
N PRO A 2 -35.16 5.69 -20.96
CA PRO A 2 -33.76 5.65 -21.33
C PRO A 2 -33.25 4.20 -21.18
N PRO A 3 -32.32 3.75 -22.06
CA PRO A 3 -31.80 2.39 -21.99
C PRO A 3 -31.14 2.19 -20.63
N LYS A 4 -31.45 1.07 -19.94
CA LYS A 4 -30.76 0.70 -18.71
C LYS A 4 -29.27 0.61 -18.99
N GLN A 5 -28.47 1.40 -18.29
CA GLN A 5 -27.02 1.36 -18.41
C GLN A 5 -26.53 -0.08 -18.19
N ARG A 6 -25.81 -0.63 -19.15
CA ARG A 6 -25.28 -2.00 -19.06
C ARG A 6 -24.17 -2.00 -18.01
N ILE A 7 -24.34 -2.75 -16.95
CA ILE A 7 -23.31 -2.94 -15.93
C ILE A 7 -22.14 -3.72 -16.55
N THR A 8 -20.92 -3.20 -16.40
CA THR A 8 -19.69 -3.85 -16.88
C THR A 8 -18.85 -4.39 -15.71
N ARG A 9 -17.88 -5.26 -16.01
CA ARG A 9 -16.93 -5.78 -15.02
C ARG A 9 -16.16 -4.64 -14.34
N GLU A 10 -15.71 -3.67 -15.13
CA GLU A 10 -14.97 -2.49 -14.67
C GLU A 10 -15.82 -1.65 -13.70
N MET A 11 -17.08 -1.39 -14.02
CA MET A 11 -17.98 -0.65 -13.13
C MET A 11 -18.16 -1.35 -11.79
N ILE A 12 -18.27 -2.68 -11.79
CA ILE A 12 -18.36 -3.46 -10.54
C ILE A 12 -17.05 -3.34 -9.75
N LEU A 13 -15.91 -3.53 -10.41
CA LEU A 13 -14.60 -3.47 -9.77
C LEU A 13 -14.32 -2.08 -9.20
N GLU A 14 -14.52 -1.01 -9.98
CA GLU A 14 -14.30 0.37 -9.53
C GLU A 14 -15.20 0.74 -8.35
N ARG A 15 -16.49 0.39 -8.42
CA ARG A 15 -17.41 0.69 -7.33
C ARG A 15 -17.08 -0.08 -6.07
N SER A 16 -16.72 -1.35 -6.20
CA SER A 16 -16.29 -2.19 -5.09
C SER A 16 -14.98 -1.70 -4.48
N PHE A 17 -14.04 -1.24 -5.31
CA PHE A 17 -12.79 -0.67 -4.84
C PHE A 17 -13.00 0.64 -4.07
N ALA A 18 -13.85 1.53 -4.57
CA ALA A 18 -14.22 2.74 -3.83
C ALA A 18 -14.83 2.43 -2.45
N MET A 19 -15.69 1.42 -2.36
CA MET A 19 -16.24 0.95 -1.08
C MET A 19 -15.17 0.35 -0.19
N PHE A 20 -14.25 -0.42 -0.74
CA PHE A 20 -13.11 -0.97 -0.02
C PHE A 20 -12.22 0.13 0.59
N CYS A 21 -11.87 1.16 -0.19
CA CYS A 21 -11.09 2.30 0.29
C CYS A 21 -11.79 3.06 1.42
N GLN A 22 -13.12 3.23 1.35
CA GLN A 22 -13.89 4.04 2.28
C GLN A 22 -14.30 3.29 3.55
N GLU A 23 -14.71 2.03 3.41
CA GLU A 23 -15.39 1.27 4.46
C GLU A 23 -14.65 -0.01 4.85
N GLY A 24 -13.64 -0.42 4.05
CA GLY A 24 -12.86 -1.65 4.24
C GLY A 24 -13.48 -2.85 3.51
N MET A 25 -12.71 -3.94 3.38
CA MET A 25 -13.10 -5.14 2.63
C MET A 25 -14.38 -5.80 3.17
N ALA A 26 -14.66 -5.69 4.46
CA ALA A 26 -15.87 -6.26 5.07
C ALA A 26 -17.18 -5.65 4.54
N ALA A 27 -17.14 -4.40 4.07
CA ALA A 27 -18.31 -3.73 3.47
C ALA A 27 -18.60 -4.25 2.06
N VAL A 28 -17.63 -4.89 1.39
CA VAL A 28 -17.79 -5.39 0.01
C VAL A 28 -18.46 -6.75 0.02
N ASN A 29 -19.74 -6.75 -0.27
CA ASN A 29 -20.56 -7.94 -0.49
C ASN A 29 -21.54 -7.73 -1.65
N ALA A 30 -22.09 -8.81 -2.20
CA ALA A 30 -22.93 -8.75 -3.40
C ALA A 30 -24.13 -7.78 -3.27
N ARG A 31 -24.74 -7.72 -2.08
CA ARG A 31 -25.91 -6.84 -1.86
C ARG A 31 -25.50 -5.38 -1.79
N SER A 32 -24.43 -5.07 -1.08
CA SER A 32 -23.93 -3.69 -0.95
C SER A 32 -23.42 -3.14 -2.30
N VAL A 33 -22.69 -3.94 -3.07
CA VAL A 33 -22.21 -3.57 -4.41
C VAL A 33 -23.38 -3.38 -5.38
N ALA A 34 -24.34 -4.30 -5.41
CA ALA A 34 -25.55 -4.19 -6.25
C ALA A 34 -26.36 -2.94 -5.91
N LYS A 35 -26.54 -2.65 -4.62
CA LYS A 35 -27.20 -1.42 -4.14
C LYS A 35 -26.47 -0.17 -4.61
N ALA A 36 -25.15 -0.16 -4.49
CA ALA A 36 -24.31 0.98 -4.88
C ALA A 36 -24.27 1.23 -6.41
N LEU A 37 -24.53 0.18 -7.21
CA LEU A 37 -24.67 0.24 -8.66
C LEU A 37 -26.12 0.38 -9.15
N ASN A 38 -27.09 0.42 -8.22
CA ASN A 38 -28.52 0.45 -8.53
C ASN A 38 -28.96 -0.69 -9.48
N CYS A 39 -28.51 -1.91 -9.21
CA CYS A 39 -28.82 -3.10 -10.00
C CYS A 39 -29.14 -4.30 -9.09
N SER A 40 -29.49 -5.45 -9.69
CA SER A 40 -29.56 -6.73 -8.99
C SER A 40 -28.15 -7.32 -8.76
N THR A 41 -28.04 -8.38 -7.96
CA THR A 41 -26.77 -9.09 -7.76
C THR A 41 -26.35 -9.94 -8.97
N GLN A 42 -27.26 -10.20 -9.91
CA GLN A 42 -27.00 -11.05 -11.08
C GLN A 42 -25.83 -10.57 -11.94
N PRO A 43 -25.67 -9.27 -12.29
CA PRO A 43 -24.49 -8.81 -13.04
C PRO A 43 -23.17 -9.13 -12.37
N ILE A 44 -23.10 -9.07 -11.02
CA ILE A 44 -21.86 -9.36 -10.28
C ILE A 44 -21.44 -10.81 -10.56
N PHE A 45 -22.34 -11.76 -10.39
CA PHE A 45 -22.08 -13.18 -10.63
C PHE A 45 -22.01 -13.57 -12.10
N SER A 46 -22.33 -12.66 -13.03
CA SER A 46 -22.07 -12.85 -14.47
C SER A 46 -20.62 -12.56 -14.86
N TYR A 47 -19.90 -11.75 -14.09
CA TYR A 47 -18.51 -11.36 -14.36
C TYR A 47 -17.50 -11.96 -13.38
N PHE A 48 -17.95 -12.32 -12.17
CA PHE A 48 -17.12 -12.92 -11.13
C PHE A 48 -17.71 -14.26 -10.72
N SER A 49 -16.88 -15.28 -10.59
CA SER A 49 -17.33 -16.64 -10.23
C SER A 49 -17.90 -16.72 -8.80
N GLY A 50 -17.58 -15.72 -7.97
CA GLY A 50 -18.04 -15.57 -6.60
C GLY A 50 -17.52 -14.30 -5.97
N MET A 51 -17.84 -14.08 -4.69
CA MET A 51 -17.33 -12.93 -3.95
C MET A 51 -15.82 -13.01 -3.72
N ASP A 52 -15.25 -14.19 -3.63
CA ASP A 52 -13.80 -14.36 -3.44
C ASP A 52 -13.03 -13.96 -4.71
N ASP A 53 -13.57 -14.24 -5.90
CA ASP A 53 -13.01 -13.77 -7.17
C ASP A 53 -13.00 -12.23 -7.26
N LEU A 54 -14.11 -11.59 -6.86
CA LEU A 54 -14.15 -10.12 -6.78
C LEU A 54 -13.15 -9.58 -5.75
N LYS A 55 -13.03 -10.21 -4.57
CA LYS A 55 -12.09 -9.77 -3.54
C LYS A 55 -10.64 -9.93 -3.97
N ASN A 56 -10.29 -11.03 -4.65
CA ASN A 56 -8.96 -11.23 -5.22
C ASN A 56 -8.61 -10.14 -6.26
N ALA A 57 -9.60 -9.75 -7.09
CA ALA A 57 -9.40 -8.65 -8.03
C ALA A 57 -9.24 -7.29 -7.33
N LEU A 58 -9.86 -7.10 -6.17
CA LEU A 58 -9.69 -5.91 -5.33
C LEU A 58 -8.34 -5.91 -4.61
N ASP A 59 -7.86 -7.06 -4.14
CA ASP A 59 -6.53 -7.21 -3.56
C ASP A 59 -5.46 -6.85 -4.60
N GLN A 60 -5.57 -7.37 -5.84
CA GLN A 60 -4.66 -6.98 -6.92
C GLN A 60 -4.69 -5.47 -7.19
N LYS A 61 -5.89 -4.87 -7.25
CA LYS A 61 -6.01 -3.43 -7.46
C LYS A 61 -5.43 -2.60 -6.30
N ALA A 62 -5.47 -3.11 -5.06
CA ALA A 62 -4.83 -2.48 -3.92
C ALA A 62 -3.30 -2.53 -4.03
N HIS A 63 -2.74 -3.67 -4.47
CA HIS A 63 -1.31 -3.80 -4.76
C HIS A 63 -0.88 -2.86 -5.89
N ASP A 64 -1.64 -2.77 -6.98
CA ASP A 64 -1.34 -1.87 -8.10
C ASP A 64 -1.33 -0.40 -7.64
N ALA A 65 -2.28 0.01 -6.79
CA ALA A 65 -2.35 1.36 -6.23
C ALA A 65 -1.15 1.64 -5.30
N PHE A 66 -0.73 0.67 -4.51
CA PHE A 66 0.46 0.76 -3.67
C PHE A 66 1.73 0.90 -4.50
N GLU A 67 1.96 0.02 -5.48
CA GLU A 67 3.12 0.09 -6.37
C GLU A 67 3.17 1.41 -7.16
N GLN A 68 2.02 1.92 -7.58
CA GLN A 68 1.93 3.23 -8.22
C GLN A 68 2.40 4.34 -7.27
N THR A 69 1.94 4.36 -6.02
CA THR A 69 2.35 5.35 -5.00
C THR A 69 3.86 5.30 -4.77
N ILE A 70 4.42 4.09 -4.56
CA ILE A 70 5.85 3.92 -4.35
C ILE A 70 6.66 4.38 -5.57
N SER A 71 6.18 4.10 -6.79
CA SER A 71 6.88 4.44 -8.04
C SER A 71 6.82 5.93 -8.38
N GLU A 72 5.72 6.60 -8.07
CA GLU A 72 5.56 8.04 -8.32
C GLU A 72 6.52 8.86 -7.46
N ASP A 73 6.73 8.45 -6.21
CA ASP A 73 7.68 9.11 -5.29
C ASP A 73 9.13 8.82 -5.62
N ALA A 74 9.40 7.67 -6.23
CA ALA A 74 10.73 7.30 -6.69
C ALA A 74 11.25 8.17 -7.84
N LYS A 75 10.43 9.04 -8.45
CA LYS A 75 10.87 9.96 -9.52
C LYS A 75 11.90 10.99 -9.04
N ASP A 76 11.88 11.35 -7.76
CA ASP A 76 12.81 12.31 -7.17
C ASP A 76 14.08 11.64 -6.56
N GLY A 77 14.31 10.37 -6.83
CA GLY A 77 15.42 9.56 -6.35
C GLY A 77 14.88 8.24 -5.78
N ASN A 78 15.08 7.15 -6.49
CA ASN A 78 14.63 5.81 -6.07
C ASN A 78 15.55 5.25 -4.96
N THR A 79 15.56 5.91 -3.81
CA THR A 79 16.34 5.52 -2.63
C THR A 79 15.47 4.74 -1.64
N VAL A 80 16.13 4.00 -0.76
CA VAL A 80 15.44 3.33 0.37
C VAL A 80 14.65 4.34 1.22
N GLU A 81 15.21 5.50 1.48
CA GLU A 81 14.58 6.58 2.26
C GLU A 81 13.31 7.10 1.59
N SER A 82 13.35 7.41 0.28
CA SER A 82 12.18 7.89 -0.46
C SER A 82 11.06 6.86 -0.50
N ARG A 83 11.40 5.58 -0.69
CA ARG A 83 10.40 4.49 -0.69
C ARG A 83 9.79 4.25 0.70
N CYS A 84 10.58 4.32 1.77
CA CYS A 84 10.06 4.23 3.13
C CYS A 84 9.13 5.41 3.47
N SER A 85 9.47 6.63 3.00
CA SER A 85 8.59 7.80 3.13
C SER A 85 7.27 7.61 2.37
N ALA A 86 7.33 7.11 1.13
CA ALA A 86 6.15 6.78 0.33
C ALA A 86 5.26 5.72 1.00
N TYR A 87 5.88 4.71 1.62
CA TYR A 87 5.18 3.69 2.39
C TYR A 87 4.34 4.28 3.54
N VAL A 88 4.91 5.21 4.32
CA VAL A 88 4.19 5.90 5.40
C VAL A 88 3.08 6.79 4.83
N ARG A 89 3.33 7.48 3.71
CA ARG A 89 2.30 8.31 3.06
C ARG A 89 1.14 7.49 2.54
N PHE A 90 1.39 6.32 1.93
CA PHE A 90 0.31 5.42 1.53
C PHE A 90 -0.60 5.07 2.71
N ALA A 91 -0.04 4.80 3.88
CA ALA A 91 -0.82 4.57 5.09
C ALA A 91 -1.66 5.79 5.53
N THR A 92 -1.17 7.01 5.25
CA THR A 92 -1.89 8.26 5.51
C THR A 92 -3.06 8.46 4.54
N GLU A 93 -2.80 8.26 3.26
CA GLU A 93 -3.76 8.52 2.18
C GLU A 93 -4.79 7.41 2.04
N GLN A 94 -4.39 6.15 2.29
CA GLN A 94 -5.18 4.95 2.11
C GLN A 94 -5.15 4.03 3.34
N PRO A 95 -5.57 4.52 4.53
CA PRO A 95 -5.37 3.80 5.79
C PRO A 95 -6.06 2.43 5.84
N ARG A 96 -7.20 2.27 5.17
CA ARG A 96 -7.93 1.00 5.12
C ARG A 96 -7.28 -0.01 4.18
N LEU A 97 -6.75 0.45 3.04
CA LEU A 97 -5.96 -0.41 2.14
C LEU A 97 -4.68 -0.85 2.85
N PHE A 98 -3.96 0.10 3.46
CA PHE A 98 -2.75 -0.20 4.22
C PHE A 98 -3.01 -1.24 5.32
N ALA A 99 -4.03 -1.03 6.15
CA ALA A 99 -4.38 -1.97 7.21
C ALA A 99 -4.75 -3.36 6.66
N HIS A 100 -5.46 -3.41 5.55
CA HIS A 100 -5.82 -4.67 4.89
C HIS A 100 -4.61 -5.39 4.29
N MET A 101 -3.65 -4.65 3.72
CA MET A 101 -2.47 -5.23 3.07
C MET A 101 -1.39 -5.64 4.08
N PHE A 102 -1.13 -4.82 5.11
CA PHE A 102 0.07 -4.92 5.92
C PHE A 102 -0.16 -5.13 7.43
N LEU A 103 -1.41 -5.08 7.91
CA LEU A 103 -1.72 -5.27 9.34
C LEU A 103 -2.58 -6.52 9.62
N ARG A 104 -2.72 -7.42 8.64
CA ARG A 104 -3.41 -8.71 8.82
C ARG A 104 -2.46 -9.76 9.39
N GLU A 105 -3.03 -10.72 10.10
CA GLU A 105 -2.31 -11.93 10.51
C GLU A 105 -1.86 -12.73 9.28
N ASN A 106 -0.66 -13.29 9.35
CA ASN A 106 -0.05 -14.16 8.32
C ASN A 106 0.30 -13.49 6.97
N ASP A 107 0.54 -12.18 6.94
CA ASP A 107 1.10 -11.55 5.75
C ASP A 107 2.61 -11.89 5.65
N GLN A 108 2.96 -12.75 4.68
CA GLN A 108 4.35 -13.17 4.42
C GLN A 108 5.08 -12.22 3.44
N THR A 109 4.41 -11.19 2.93
CA THR A 109 4.96 -10.29 1.90
C THR A 109 5.57 -9.02 2.49
N PHE A 110 5.55 -8.86 3.81
CA PHE A 110 6.04 -7.67 4.48
C PHE A 110 7.44 -7.27 4.01
N GLY A 111 7.55 -6.08 3.46
CA GLY A 111 8.79 -5.40 3.14
C GLY A 111 9.45 -5.75 1.80
N SER A 112 9.09 -6.86 1.16
CA SER A 112 9.68 -7.26 -0.13
C SER A 112 9.39 -6.26 -1.27
N GLU A 113 8.32 -5.51 -1.17
CA GLU A 113 7.92 -4.51 -2.17
C GLU A 113 8.59 -3.15 -1.94
N VAL A 114 8.97 -2.83 -0.71
CA VAL A 114 9.60 -1.55 -0.34
C VAL A 114 11.11 -1.63 -0.42
N VAL A 115 11.71 -2.67 0.18
CA VAL A 115 13.16 -2.91 0.19
C VAL A 115 13.50 -4.09 -0.71
N ARG A 116 13.93 -3.79 -1.94
CA ARG A 116 14.30 -4.78 -2.96
C ARG A 116 15.83 -4.87 -3.08
N GLU A 117 16.34 -6.03 -3.49
CA GLU A 117 17.77 -6.27 -3.65
C GLU A 117 18.52 -5.19 -4.45
N PRO A 118 18.01 -4.67 -5.58
CA PRO A 118 18.68 -3.58 -6.29
C PRO A 118 18.84 -2.29 -5.47
N LEU A 119 17.91 -2.01 -4.53
CA LEU A 119 18.01 -0.84 -3.65
C LEU A 119 19.04 -1.06 -2.55
N VAL A 120 19.11 -2.26 -1.99
CA VAL A 120 20.13 -2.62 -1.00
C VAL A 120 21.52 -2.52 -1.62
N SER A 121 21.70 -3.00 -2.85
CA SER A 121 22.97 -2.93 -3.58
C SER A 121 23.36 -1.48 -3.89
N ALA A 122 22.39 -0.64 -4.31
CA ALA A 122 22.62 0.78 -4.57
C ALA A 122 23.00 1.53 -3.27
N GLU A 123 22.32 1.23 -2.16
CA GLU A 123 22.64 1.80 -0.84
C GLU A 123 24.06 1.41 -0.38
N ALA A 124 24.44 0.13 -0.57
CA ALA A 124 25.77 -0.36 -0.26
C ALA A 124 26.86 0.40 -1.03
N GLU A 125 26.68 0.57 -2.33
CA GLU A 125 27.62 1.28 -3.21
C GLU A 125 27.70 2.77 -2.86
N GLU A 126 26.55 3.44 -2.74
CA GLU A 126 26.49 4.89 -2.47
C GLU A 126 27.10 5.26 -1.10
N LYS A 127 26.83 4.46 -0.08
CA LYS A 127 27.26 4.74 1.31
C LYS A 127 28.60 4.07 1.68
N GLY A 128 29.18 3.28 0.79
CA GLY A 128 30.43 2.55 1.03
C GLY A 128 30.32 1.48 2.12
N LEU A 129 29.17 0.81 2.21
CA LEU A 129 28.89 -0.25 3.16
C LEU A 129 29.08 -1.63 2.50
N ASP A 130 29.37 -2.65 3.29
CA ASP A 130 29.22 -4.02 2.82
C ASP A 130 27.71 -4.37 2.69
N ALA A 131 27.41 -5.39 1.87
CA ALA A 131 26.04 -5.75 1.54
C ALA A 131 25.19 -6.12 2.76
N GLU A 132 25.78 -6.75 3.78
CA GLU A 132 25.06 -7.16 4.99
C GLU A 132 24.69 -5.94 5.84
N LYS A 133 25.61 -5.01 6.03
CA LYS A 133 25.34 -3.75 6.73
C LYS A 133 24.31 -2.89 6.00
N ALA A 134 24.42 -2.76 4.68
CA ALA A 134 23.42 -2.05 3.88
C ALA A 134 22.04 -2.67 4.03
N LYS A 135 21.94 -4.00 3.97
CA LYS A 135 20.69 -4.72 4.20
C LYS A 135 20.12 -4.46 5.60
N GLN A 136 20.96 -4.48 6.63
CA GLN A 136 20.54 -4.18 8.01
C GLN A 136 19.99 -2.76 8.13
N VAL A 137 20.65 -1.76 7.53
CA VAL A 137 20.18 -0.37 7.48
C VAL A 137 18.81 -0.29 6.79
N CYS A 138 18.67 -0.87 5.60
CA CYS A 138 17.44 -0.85 4.83
C CYS A 138 16.28 -1.51 5.58
N VAL A 139 16.50 -2.67 6.20
CA VAL A 139 15.48 -3.39 6.97
C VAL A 139 15.10 -2.60 8.24
N ALA A 140 16.06 -2.04 8.95
CA ALA A 140 15.79 -1.24 10.15
C ALA A 140 14.98 0.02 9.80
N LEU A 141 15.31 0.70 8.70
CA LEU A 141 14.56 1.86 8.23
C LEU A 141 13.12 1.48 7.85
N LEU A 142 12.93 0.34 7.17
CA LEU A 142 11.60 -0.18 6.84
C LEU A 142 10.79 -0.50 8.10
N LEU A 143 11.38 -1.13 9.12
CA LEU A 143 10.70 -1.43 10.38
C LEU A 143 10.27 -0.14 11.09
N TYR A 144 11.10 0.89 11.08
CA TYR A 144 10.74 2.21 11.59
C TYR A 144 9.56 2.82 10.79
N ALA A 145 9.65 2.80 9.47
CA ALA A 145 8.58 3.27 8.58
C ALA A 145 7.27 2.51 8.82
N HIS A 146 7.34 1.18 9.03
CA HIS A 146 6.16 0.36 9.33
C HIS A 146 5.51 0.77 10.67
N GLY A 147 6.31 1.04 11.69
CA GLY A 147 5.82 1.56 12.97
C GLY A 147 5.05 2.88 12.79
N MET A 148 5.61 3.84 12.06
CA MET A 148 4.94 5.10 11.73
C MET A 148 3.66 4.87 10.94
N ALA A 149 3.71 4.06 9.88
CA ALA A 149 2.59 3.74 9.01
C ALA A 149 1.44 3.05 9.76
N ALA A 150 1.75 2.10 10.64
CA ALA A 150 0.77 1.40 11.46
C ALA A 150 0.08 2.35 12.46
N MET A 151 0.82 3.26 13.09
CA MET A 151 0.25 4.29 13.97
C MET A 151 -0.66 5.25 13.20
N GLN A 152 -0.25 5.65 12.01
CA GLN A 152 -1.01 6.52 11.11
C GLN A 152 -2.31 5.83 10.64
N ALA A 153 -2.23 4.62 10.10
CA ALA A 153 -3.38 3.87 9.60
C ALA A 153 -4.42 3.54 10.68
N THR A 154 -3.97 3.40 11.94
CA THR A 154 -4.84 3.14 13.10
C THR A 154 -5.34 4.42 13.79
N GLY A 155 -5.02 5.60 13.26
CA GLY A 155 -5.48 6.89 13.79
C GLY A 155 -4.86 7.28 15.13
N ARG A 156 -3.74 6.66 15.52
CA ARG A 156 -3.03 7.00 16.77
C ARG A 156 -2.18 8.26 16.65
N THR A 157 -1.76 8.59 15.44
CA THR A 157 -0.98 9.78 15.11
C THR A 157 -1.46 10.37 13.79
N ALA A 158 -1.06 11.61 13.52
CA ALA A 158 -1.31 12.30 12.26
C ALA A 158 -0.02 13.00 11.84
N PHE A 159 0.90 12.26 11.20
CA PHE A 159 2.12 12.83 10.65
C PHE A 159 1.82 13.63 9.38
N THR A 160 2.38 14.82 9.29
CA THR A 160 2.42 15.57 8.03
C THR A 160 3.47 15.00 7.09
N ARG A 161 3.36 15.28 5.78
CA ARG A 161 4.37 14.89 4.79
C ARG A 161 5.78 15.35 5.21
N GLN A 162 5.91 16.59 5.64
CA GLN A 162 7.21 17.16 6.08
C GLN A 162 7.78 16.42 7.29
N GLN A 163 6.94 16.02 8.25
CA GLN A 163 7.38 15.22 9.40
C GLN A 163 7.84 13.83 8.98
N ILE A 164 7.10 13.17 8.08
CA ILE A 164 7.48 11.85 7.56
C ILE A 164 8.86 11.91 6.90
N GLU A 165 9.08 12.89 6.01
CA GLU A 165 10.36 13.06 5.30
C GLU A 165 11.51 13.39 6.29
N ALA A 166 11.29 14.31 7.24
CA ALA A 166 12.29 14.68 8.22
C ALA A 166 12.66 13.52 9.18
N ASP A 167 11.67 12.81 9.69
CA ASP A 167 11.88 11.68 10.61
C ASP A 167 12.55 10.51 9.90
N MET A 168 12.18 10.27 8.64
CA MET A 168 12.80 9.21 7.83
C MET A 168 14.27 9.51 7.55
N HIS A 169 14.57 10.75 7.16
CA HIS A 169 15.96 11.20 6.95
C HIS A 169 16.78 11.10 8.23
N ALA A 170 16.28 11.61 9.35
CA ALA A 170 17.00 11.56 10.63
C ALA A 170 17.26 10.12 11.10
N MET A 171 16.29 9.20 10.93
CA MET A 171 16.48 7.80 11.27
C MET A 171 17.51 7.14 10.34
N HIS A 172 17.45 7.41 9.04
CA HIS A 172 18.41 6.87 8.07
C HIS A 172 19.85 7.29 8.39
N GLU A 173 20.08 8.57 8.63
CA GLU A 173 21.42 9.08 9.02
C GLU A 173 21.93 8.46 10.33
N MET A 174 21.06 8.26 11.31
CA MET A 174 21.42 7.58 12.56
C MET A 174 21.84 6.11 12.32
N LEU A 175 21.09 5.38 11.50
CA LEU A 175 21.42 4.00 11.14
C LEU A 175 22.73 3.90 10.36
N LEU A 176 22.98 4.81 9.42
CA LEU A 176 24.23 4.89 8.65
C LEU A 176 25.43 5.20 9.55
N ALA A 177 25.26 6.08 10.54
CA ALA A 177 26.33 6.39 11.50
C ALA A 177 26.73 5.19 12.37
N GLN A 178 25.80 4.28 12.66
CA GLN A 178 26.06 3.05 13.42
C GLN A 178 26.65 1.93 12.54
N ALA A 179 26.40 1.94 11.23
CA ALA A 179 26.87 0.91 10.30
C ALA A 179 28.33 1.10 9.86
N LYS A 180 28.90 2.30 10.00
CA LYS A 180 30.31 2.63 9.70
C LYS A 180 31.23 2.12 10.79
#